data_dbce123ddcf1b5eed72bddebd60de7f2
#
_entry.id   dbce123ddcf1b5eed72bddebd60de7f2
#
_cell.length_a   1.000
_cell.length_b   1.000
_cell.length_c   1.000
_cell.angle_alpha   90.00
_cell.angle_beta   90.00
_cell.angle_gamma   90.00
#
_symmetry.space_group_name_H-M   'P 1'
#
loop_
_entity.id
_entity.type
_entity.pdbx_description
1 polymer ?
#
loop_
_entity_poly.entity_id
_entity_poly.type
_entity_poly.pdbx_seq_one_letter_code
_entity_poly.pdbx_strand_id
1 'polypeptide(L)'
;MSNNKTQFGFTEIDENEKTEKVKGVFNSVSSNYDLMNDLMSFGLHRLWKKSFIESASLKDNAKILDIAAGTADLSLAFAKKNKTYSIFHTDINSNMLEEGRKKLFNHGVILPSVACDCEALPYSDNYFDCVTIGFGLRNMTKKETALKEVYRVLSPGGKLLILEFSKVWKPLEKIYDIFSFKIIPRLGEIISKDKKSYQYLVESIRVHPNQEELKKIMEKTGFFNVSYNNLNAGIAAIHKGYKV
;
A
#
# COMPACT_ATOMS: atom_id res chain seq x y z
N MET A 1 -5.78 -18.85 25.15
CA MET A 1 -5.25 -18.08 23.99
C MET A 1 -6.29 -17.03 23.67
N SER A 2 -6.00 -15.74 23.81
CA SER A 2 -6.96 -14.68 23.45
C SER A 2 -7.13 -14.72 21.93
N ASN A 3 -8.34 -15.10 21.47
CA ASN A 3 -8.70 -14.97 20.05
C ASN A 3 -8.78 -13.47 19.72
N ASN A 4 -7.66 -12.87 19.34
CA ASN A 4 -7.67 -11.52 18.81
C ASN A 4 -8.33 -11.54 17.43
N LYS A 5 -9.39 -10.78 17.29
CA LYS A 5 -10.14 -10.67 16.03
C LYS A 5 -9.71 -9.47 15.22
N THR A 6 -9.79 -9.57 13.91
CA THR A 6 -9.46 -8.51 12.95
C THR A 6 -10.45 -8.49 11.80
N GLN A 7 -10.50 -7.38 11.07
CA GLN A 7 -11.38 -7.22 9.90
C GLN A 7 -10.74 -7.79 8.63
N PHE A 8 -11.51 -8.61 7.91
CA PHE A 8 -11.24 -9.04 6.53
C PHE A 8 -12.44 -8.63 5.66
N GLY A 9 -12.34 -7.45 5.04
CA GLY A 9 -13.51 -6.79 4.52
C GLY A 9 -14.51 -6.49 5.63
N PHE A 10 -15.79 -6.80 5.43
CA PHE A 10 -16.83 -6.65 6.45
C PHE A 10 -16.94 -7.85 7.42
N THR A 11 -16.15 -8.89 7.19
CA THR A 11 -16.16 -10.10 8.03
C THR A 11 -15.10 -10.00 9.13
N GLU A 12 -15.47 -10.36 10.34
CA GLU A 12 -14.53 -10.49 11.46
C GLU A 12 -13.92 -11.91 11.46
N ILE A 13 -12.59 -12.00 11.50
CA ILE A 13 -11.82 -13.25 11.48
C ILE A 13 -10.75 -13.26 12.56
N ASP A 14 -10.13 -14.42 12.80
CA ASP A 14 -8.94 -14.51 13.67
C ASP A 14 -7.74 -13.80 13.01
N GLU A 15 -6.95 -13.08 13.83
CA GLU A 15 -5.75 -12.36 13.34
C GLU A 15 -4.78 -13.31 12.61
N ASN A 16 -4.63 -14.54 13.10
CA ASN A 16 -3.71 -15.52 12.52
C ASN A 16 -4.12 -15.97 11.10
N GLU A 17 -5.40 -15.86 10.75
CA GLU A 17 -5.90 -16.24 9.43
C GLU A 17 -5.81 -15.11 8.40
N LYS A 18 -5.74 -13.84 8.85
CA LYS A 18 -5.86 -12.69 7.94
C LYS A 18 -4.77 -12.66 6.88
N THR A 19 -3.53 -12.86 7.28
CA THR A 19 -2.38 -12.83 6.35
C THR A 19 -2.54 -13.84 5.23
N GLU A 20 -2.94 -15.08 5.54
CA GLU A 20 -3.12 -16.13 4.52
C GLU A 20 -4.34 -15.84 3.62
N LYS A 21 -5.45 -15.34 4.18
CA LYS A 21 -6.61 -14.94 3.37
C LYS A 21 -6.28 -13.79 2.42
N VAL A 22 -5.53 -12.78 2.89
CA VAL A 22 -5.06 -11.66 2.05
C VAL A 22 -4.12 -12.16 0.96
N LYS A 23 -3.15 -13.03 1.27
CA LYS A 23 -2.30 -13.66 0.25
C LYS A 23 -3.13 -14.40 -0.80
N GLY A 24 -4.16 -15.13 -0.39
CA GLY A 24 -5.09 -15.83 -1.30
C GLY A 24 -5.76 -14.87 -2.29
N VAL A 25 -6.27 -13.73 -1.80
CA VAL A 25 -6.86 -12.69 -2.66
C VAL A 25 -5.84 -12.17 -3.68
N PHE A 26 -4.63 -11.80 -3.25
CA PHE A 26 -3.63 -11.25 -4.17
C PHE A 26 -3.06 -12.29 -5.12
N ASN A 27 -2.97 -13.56 -4.73
CA ASN A 27 -2.58 -14.65 -5.63
C ASN A 27 -3.59 -14.83 -6.77
N SER A 28 -4.90 -14.73 -6.47
CA SER A 28 -5.94 -14.90 -7.51
C SER A 28 -5.98 -13.76 -8.53
N VAL A 29 -5.54 -12.57 -8.15
CA VAL A 29 -5.55 -11.38 -9.03
C VAL A 29 -4.16 -10.99 -9.55
N SER A 30 -3.10 -11.70 -9.18
CA SER A 30 -1.70 -11.32 -9.49
C SER A 30 -1.44 -11.10 -10.98
N SER A 31 -1.96 -11.96 -11.85
CA SER A 31 -1.83 -11.85 -13.31
C SER A 31 -2.61 -10.67 -13.92
N ASN A 32 -3.65 -10.19 -13.25
CA ASN A 32 -4.52 -9.11 -13.71
C ASN A 32 -4.45 -7.90 -12.77
N TYR A 33 -3.40 -7.81 -11.95
CA TYR A 33 -3.29 -6.79 -10.89
C TYR A 33 -3.36 -5.35 -11.42
N ASP A 34 -2.68 -5.06 -12.51
CA ASP A 34 -2.71 -3.73 -13.14
C ASP A 34 -4.11 -3.40 -13.67
N LEU A 35 -4.79 -4.37 -14.29
CA LEU A 35 -6.17 -4.21 -14.77
C LEU A 35 -7.14 -3.98 -13.60
N MET A 36 -6.97 -4.71 -12.51
CA MET A 36 -7.76 -4.51 -11.30
C MET A 36 -7.60 -3.08 -10.75
N ASN A 37 -6.37 -2.57 -10.67
CA ASN A 37 -6.10 -1.20 -10.25
C ASN A 37 -6.71 -0.17 -11.21
N ASP A 38 -6.63 -0.41 -12.52
CA ASP A 38 -7.27 0.45 -13.54
C ASP A 38 -8.80 0.49 -13.32
N LEU A 39 -9.44 -0.65 -13.11
CA LEU A 39 -10.89 -0.72 -12.86
C LEU A 39 -11.29 -0.01 -11.56
N MET A 40 -10.56 -0.25 -10.47
CA MET A 40 -10.87 0.35 -9.16
C MET A 40 -10.68 1.86 -9.13
N SER A 41 -9.81 2.40 -9.96
CA SER A 41 -9.42 3.81 -9.95
C SER A 41 -9.78 4.58 -11.23
N PHE A 42 -10.45 3.96 -12.20
CA PHE A 42 -10.61 4.53 -13.55
C PHE A 42 -9.27 4.92 -14.20
N GLY A 43 -8.21 4.15 -13.95
CA GLY A 43 -6.85 4.46 -14.42
C GLY A 43 -6.13 5.57 -13.65
N LEU A 44 -6.82 6.24 -12.71
CA LEU A 44 -6.26 7.37 -11.95
C LEU A 44 -5.10 6.97 -11.05
N HIS A 45 -4.98 5.70 -10.66
CA HIS A 45 -3.89 5.23 -9.81
C HIS A 45 -2.50 5.56 -10.40
N ARG A 46 -2.38 5.64 -11.73
CA ARG A 46 -1.11 6.00 -12.39
C ARG A 46 -0.71 7.45 -12.12
N LEU A 47 -1.69 8.37 -12.15
CA LEU A 47 -1.48 9.77 -11.78
C LEU A 47 -1.19 9.91 -10.29
N TRP A 48 -1.89 9.15 -9.44
CA TRP A 48 -1.65 9.15 -8.00
C TRP A 48 -0.25 8.65 -7.65
N LYS A 49 0.21 7.56 -8.29
CA LYS A 49 1.58 7.05 -8.14
C LYS A 49 2.61 8.08 -8.59
N LYS A 50 2.36 8.81 -9.70
CA LYS A 50 3.24 9.89 -10.15
C LYS A 50 3.34 11.01 -9.10
N SER A 51 2.20 11.54 -8.63
CA SER A 51 2.17 12.56 -7.57
C SER A 51 2.85 12.09 -6.29
N PHE A 52 2.67 10.81 -5.92
CA PHE A 52 3.32 10.18 -4.78
C PHE A 52 4.85 10.21 -4.90
N ILE A 53 5.39 9.76 -6.03
CA ILE A 53 6.83 9.78 -6.31
C ILE A 53 7.38 11.22 -6.29
N GLU A 54 6.64 12.19 -6.82
CA GLU A 54 7.04 13.60 -6.80
C GLU A 54 7.06 14.16 -5.37
N SER A 55 6.07 13.79 -4.54
CA SER A 55 5.97 14.25 -3.14
C SER A 55 7.09 13.72 -2.24
N ALA A 56 7.79 12.67 -2.64
CA ALA A 56 8.89 12.10 -1.89
C ALA A 56 10.06 13.08 -1.69
N SER A 57 10.39 13.89 -2.71
CA SER A 57 11.43 14.92 -2.63
C SER A 57 12.70 14.44 -1.92
N LEU A 58 13.36 13.42 -2.47
CA LEU A 58 14.51 12.75 -1.88
C LEU A 58 15.80 13.32 -2.43
N LYS A 59 16.86 13.30 -1.61
CA LYS A 59 18.24 13.62 -2.01
C LYS A 59 18.83 12.48 -2.85
N ASP A 60 19.87 12.77 -3.59
CA ASP A 60 20.67 11.75 -4.26
C ASP A 60 21.19 10.70 -3.27
N ASN A 61 21.36 9.47 -3.74
CA ASN A 61 21.80 8.32 -2.97
C ASN A 61 20.87 7.91 -1.81
N ALA A 62 19.62 8.39 -1.80
CA ALA A 62 18.66 8.02 -0.76
C ALA A 62 18.38 6.51 -0.76
N LYS A 63 18.31 5.93 0.44
CA LYS A 63 17.89 4.54 0.67
C LYS A 63 16.38 4.51 0.87
N ILE A 64 15.68 3.78 0.01
CA ILE A 64 14.22 3.69 -0.02
C ILE A 64 13.79 2.26 0.26
N LEU A 65 12.90 2.06 1.20
CA LEU A 65 12.21 0.80 1.43
C LEU A 65 10.78 0.90 0.90
N ASP A 66 10.43 0.08 -0.08
CA ASP A 66 9.08 -0.02 -0.61
C ASP A 66 8.40 -1.26 -0.02
N ILE A 67 7.43 -1.05 0.87
CA ILE A 67 6.73 -2.09 1.64
C ILE A 67 5.40 -2.42 0.98
N ALA A 68 5.04 -3.72 0.98
CA ALA A 68 3.89 -4.24 0.26
C ALA A 68 3.92 -3.78 -1.21
N ALA A 69 5.11 -3.86 -1.80
CA ALA A 69 5.43 -3.29 -3.09
C ALA A 69 4.84 -4.08 -4.28
N GLY A 70 4.37 -5.31 -4.03
CA GLY A 70 3.64 -6.12 -4.99
C GLY A 70 4.38 -6.28 -6.32
N THR A 71 3.75 -5.82 -7.39
CA THR A 71 4.30 -5.85 -8.76
C THR A 71 5.34 -4.75 -9.04
N ALA A 72 5.89 -4.10 -8.02
CA ALA A 72 7.01 -3.14 -8.08
C ALA A 72 6.73 -1.82 -8.82
N ASP A 73 5.50 -1.35 -8.89
CA ASP A 73 5.16 -0.11 -9.60
C ASP A 73 5.88 1.11 -9.04
N LEU A 74 5.87 1.28 -7.71
CA LEU A 74 6.54 2.40 -7.05
C LEU A 74 8.05 2.23 -7.08
N SER A 75 8.56 1.04 -6.80
CA SER A 75 9.99 0.71 -6.89
C SER A 75 10.56 1.04 -8.27
N LEU A 76 9.87 0.63 -9.34
CA LEU A 76 10.26 0.94 -10.73
C LEU A 76 10.20 2.45 -11.02
N ALA A 77 9.16 3.13 -10.52
CA ALA A 77 9.02 4.58 -10.73
C ALA A 77 10.13 5.36 -10.02
N PHE A 78 10.53 4.97 -8.80
CA PHE A 78 11.69 5.55 -8.11
C PHE A 78 12.99 5.28 -8.86
N ALA A 79 13.22 4.04 -9.33
CA ALA A 79 14.43 3.69 -10.10
C ALA A 79 14.57 4.48 -11.41
N LYS A 80 13.41 4.75 -12.08
CA LYS A 80 13.38 5.60 -13.28
C LYS A 80 13.60 7.08 -12.98
N LYS A 81 13.13 7.56 -11.81
CA LYS A 81 13.26 8.96 -11.40
C LYS A 81 14.70 9.33 -11.12
N ASN A 82 15.43 8.49 -10.40
CA ASN A 82 16.83 8.75 -10.09
C ASN A 82 17.60 7.43 -9.91
N LYS A 83 18.64 7.26 -10.73
CA LYS A 83 19.46 6.03 -10.74
C LYS A 83 20.40 5.91 -9.54
N THR A 84 20.57 6.97 -8.75
CA THR A 84 21.40 6.94 -7.53
C THR A 84 20.67 6.37 -6.32
N TYR A 85 19.35 6.20 -6.39
CA TYR A 85 18.58 5.64 -5.27
C TYR A 85 18.89 4.17 -5.03
N SER A 86 19.07 3.81 -3.76
CA SER A 86 19.16 2.43 -3.30
C SER A 86 17.77 1.98 -2.87
N ILE A 87 17.09 1.20 -3.71
CA ILE A 87 15.68 0.81 -3.51
C ILE A 87 15.61 -0.65 -3.09
N PHE A 88 14.86 -0.92 -2.03
CA PHE A 88 14.59 -2.25 -1.49
C PHE A 88 13.11 -2.56 -1.71
N HIS A 89 12.83 -3.57 -2.53
CA HIS A 89 11.50 -4.02 -2.91
C HIS A 89 11.06 -5.16 -1.98
N THR A 90 9.99 -4.96 -1.20
CA THR A 90 9.57 -5.95 -0.20
C THR A 90 8.06 -6.20 -0.23
N ASP A 91 7.68 -7.45 -0.06
CA ASP A 91 6.30 -7.88 0.09
C ASP A 91 6.23 -9.16 0.91
N ILE A 92 5.11 -9.41 1.60
CA ILE A 92 4.87 -10.67 2.30
C ILE A 92 4.45 -11.80 1.34
N ASN A 93 3.98 -11.44 0.15
CA ASN A 93 3.51 -12.37 -0.88
C ASN A 93 4.61 -12.64 -1.91
N SER A 94 5.17 -13.85 -1.88
CA SER A 94 6.26 -14.26 -2.77
C SER A 94 5.87 -14.25 -4.25
N ASN A 95 4.59 -14.55 -4.59
CA ASN A 95 4.14 -14.52 -5.97
C ASN A 95 4.09 -13.08 -6.51
N MET A 96 3.65 -12.13 -5.70
CA MET A 96 3.66 -10.70 -6.05
C MET A 96 5.09 -10.18 -6.23
N LEU A 97 6.03 -10.59 -5.35
CA LEU A 97 7.45 -10.28 -5.50
C LEU A 97 8.04 -10.83 -6.79
N GLU A 98 7.69 -12.07 -7.16
CA GLU A 98 8.16 -12.69 -8.39
C GLU A 98 7.69 -11.91 -9.62
N GLU A 99 6.42 -11.52 -9.68
CA GLU A 99 5.88 -10.69 -10.75
C GLU A 99 6.56 -9.29 -10.77
N GLY A 100 6.80 -8.72 -9.59
CA GLY A 100 7.54 -7.46 -9.46
C GLY A 100 8.97 -7.57 -10.00
N ARG A 101 9.70 -8.64 -9.67
CA ARG A 101 11.05 -8.92 -10.18
C ARG A 101 11.09 -9.06 -11.70
N LYS A 102 10.13 -9.81 -12.28
CA LYS A 102 9.99 -9.93 -13.73
C LYS A 102 9.76 -8.56 -14.38
N LYS A 103 8.87 -7.76 -13.82
CA LYS A 103 8.57 -6.40 -14.31
C LYS A 103 9.82 -5.50 -14.24
N LEU A 104 10.53 -5.49 -13.12
CA LEU A 104 11.77 -4.75 -12.96
C LEU A 104 12.82 -5.18 -13.99
N PHE A 105 13.05 -6.48 -14.14
CA PHE A 105 14.00 -7.06 -15.10
C PHE A 105 13.69 -6.67 -16.55
N ASN A 106 12.41 -6.74 -16.95
CA ASN A 106 11.95 -6.33 -18.29
C ASN A 106 12.18 -4.83 -18.57
N HIS A 107 12.38 -4.02 -17.53
CA HIS A 107 12.73 -2.60 -17.64
C HIS A 107 14.24 -2.32 -17.40
N GLY A 108 15.07 -3.35 -17.35
CA GLY A 108 16.51 -3.22 -17.13
C GLY A 108 16.87 -2.76 -15.70
N VAL A 109 16.01 -3.03 -14.73
CA VAL A 109 16.21 -2.65 -13.32
C VAL A 109 16.37 -3.91 -12.47
N ILE A 110 17.41 -3.98 -11.66
CA ILE A 110 17.66 -5.05 -10.69
C ILE A 110 17.71 -4.44 -9.30
N LEU A 111 16.80 -4.87 -8.42
CA LEU A 111 16.69 -4.39 -7.03
C LEU A 111 16.74 -5.56 -6.04
N PRO A 112 17.29 -5.36 -4.84
CA PRO A 112 17.08 -6.28 -3.73
C PRO A 112 15.58 -6.49 -3.50
N SER A 113 15.13 -7.75 -3.55
CA SER A 113 13.73 -8.12 -3.36
C SER A 113 13.64 -9.13 -2.23
N VAL A 114 12.94 -8.80 -1.16
CA VAL A 114 12.89 -9.57 0.09
C VAL A 114 11.46 -9.89 0.47
N ALA A 115 11.16 -11.18 0.67
CA ALA A 115 9.88 -11.60 1.24
C ALA A 115 9.93 -11.38 2.76
N CYS A 116 9.15 -10.44 3.28
CA CYS A 116 9.10 -10.16 4.71
C CYS A 116 7.74 -9.63 5.16
N ASP A 117 7.46 -9.84 6.45
CA ASP A 117 6.32 -9.21 7.10
C ASP A 117 6.70 -7.79 7.54
N CYS A 118 5.86 -6.81 7.19
CA CYS A 118 6.05 -5.43 7.62
C CYS A 118 5.87 -5.22 9.14
N GLU A 119 5.27 -6.18 9.84
CA GLU A 119 5.12 -6.17 11.30
C GLU A 119 6.42 -6.65 12.01
N ALA A 120 7.43 -7.15 11.25
CA ALA A 120 8.75 -7.59 11.74
C ALA A 120 9.80 -7.44 10.63
N LEU A 121 10.21 -6.21 10.33
CA LEU A 121 11.11 -5.90 9.22
C LEU A 121 12.54 -6.39 9.48
N PRO A 122 13.17 -7.15 8.55
CA PRO A 122 14.52 -7.72 8.72
C PRO A 122 15.63 -6.69 8.41
N TYR A 123 15.46 -5.47 8.89
CA TYR A 123 16.40 -4.38 8.66
C TYR A 123 16.81 -3.72 9.98
N SER A 124 18.02 -3.18 10.00
CA SER A 124 18.56 -2.45 11.16
C SER A 124 17.78 -1.17 11.44
N ASP A 125 17.82 -0.72 12.68
CA ASP A 125 17.33 0.60 13.08
C ASP A 125 18.03 1.71 12.30
N ASN A 126 17.31 2.79 12.00
CA ASN A 126 17.87 4.01 11.40
C ASN A 126 18.61 3.78 10.07
N TYR A 127 18.09 2.92 9.20
CA TYR A 127 18.77 2.54 7.95
C TYR A 127 18.25 3.25 6.71
N PHE A 128 16.95 3.59 6.65
CA PHE A 128 16.30 4.14 5.46
C PHE A 128 16.04 5.64 5.57
N ASP A 129 16.24 6.36 4.47
CA ASP A 129 15.86 7.77 4.35
C ASP A 129 14.38 7.95 4.04
N CYS A 130 13.78 6.95 3.40
CA CYS A 130 12.38 6.95 3.05
C CYS A 130 11.80 5.55 3.11
N VAL A 131 10.60 5.42 3.66
CA VAL A 131 9.77 4.22 3.55
C VAL A 131 8.50 4.58 2.80
N THR A 132 8.08 3.72 1.87
CA THR A 132 6.88 3.90 1.06
C THR A 132 5.93 2.72 1.21
N ILE A 133 4.62 3.01 1.24
CA ILE A 133 3.55 2.02 1.23
C ILE A 133 2.50 2.47 0.22
N GLY A 134 2.32 1.73 -0.87
CA GLY A 134 1.33 2.04 -1.89
C GLY A 134 0.20 1.02 -1.93
N PHE A 135 -1.01 1.38 -1.48
CA PHE A 135 -2.21 0.52 -1.49
C PHE A 135 -2.07 -0.79 -0.72
N GLY A 136 -1.14 -0.82 0.26
CA GLY A 136 -0.83 -2.00 1.06
C GLY A 136 -1.30 -1.95 2.50
N LEU A 137 -1.32 -0.74 3.11
CA LEU A 137 -1.55 -0.58 4.55
C LEU A 137 -2.92 -1.12 5.02
N ARG A 138 -3.97 -0.99 4.20
CA ARG A 138 -5.31 -1.48 4.54
C ARG A 138 -5.35 -2.99 4.77
N ASN A 139 -4.45 -3.75 4.15
CA ASN A 139 -4.37 -5.20 4.22
C ASN A 139 -3.58 -5.73 5.41
N MET A 140 -2.78 -4.88 6.07
CA MET A 140 -1.97 -5.26 7.23
C MET A 140 -2.85 -5.60 8.43
N THR A 141 -2.45 -6.63 9.19
CA THR A 141 -3.22 -7.11 10.33
C THR A 141 -3.11 -6.14 11.50
N LYS A 142 -1.88 -5.79 11.88
CA LYS A 142 -1.58 -4.88 12.99
C LYS A 142 -0.91 -3.60 12.47
N LYS A 143 -1.72 -2.68 11.96
CA LYS A 143 -1.22 -1.43 11.35
C LYS A 143 -0.30 -0.62 12.27
N GLU A 144 -0.63 -0.53 13.57
CA GLU A 144 0.21 0.20 14.54
C GLU A 144 1.58 -0.50 14.72
N THR A 145 1.62 -1.83 14.72
CA THR A 145 2.89 -2.61 14.80
C THR A 145 3.74 -2.37 13.57
N ALA A 146 3.14 -2.47 12.37
CA ALA A 146 3.82 -2.18 11.12
C ALA A 146 4.38 -0.75 11.08
N LEU A 147 3.59 0.24 11.52
CA LEU A 147 4.04 1.63 11.56
C LEU A 147 5.17 1.87 12.57
N LYS A 148 5.20 1.14 13.71
CA LYS A 148 6.31 1.17 14.66
C LYS A 148 7.59 0.57 14.06
N GLU A 149 7.49 -0.53 13.32
CA GLU A 149 8.62 -1.12 12.60
C GLU A 149 9.15 -0.17 11.52
N VAL A 150 8.24 0.47 10.76
CA VAL A 150 8.61 1.52 9.81
C VAL A 150 9.36 2.66 10.51
N TYR A 151 8.85 3.12 11.66
CA TYR A 151 9.51 4.16 12.44
C TYR A 151 10.88 3.72 12.92
N ARG A 152 11.04 2.47 13.37
CA ARG A 152 12.32 1.89 13.82
C ARG A 152 13.37 1.94 12.72
N VAL A 153 13.03 1.46 11.52
CA VAL A 153 13.99 1.34 10.41
C VAL A 153 14.30 2.65 9.71
N LEU A 154 13.46 3.69 9.87
CA LEU A 154 13.73 5.03 9.34
C LEU A 154 14.87 5.70 10.10
N SER A 155 15.76 6.37 9.38
CA SER A 155 16.79 7.25 9.96
C SER A 155 16.16 8.52 10.57
N PRO A 156 16.78 9.15 11.57
CA PRO A 156 16.38 10.50 12.01
C PRO A 156 16.33 11.48 10.82
N GLY A 157 15.26 12.25 10.70
CA GLY A 157 14.97 13.07 9.52
C GLY A 157 14.38 12.31 8.33
N GLY A 158 14.34 10.99 8.40
CA GLY A 158 13.69 10.13 7.39
C GLY A 158 12.18 10.30 7.37
N LYS A 159 11.55 9.89 6.28
CA LYS A 159 10.10 10.08 6.08
C LYS A 159 9.39 8.80 5.67
N LEU A 160 8.15 8.68 6.16
CA LEU A 160 7.18 7.71 5.69
C LEU A 160 6.21 8.40 4.73
N LEU A 161 5.95 7.72 3.60
CA LEU A 161 4.92 8.10 2.64
C LEU A 161 3.94 6.94 2.47
N ILE A 162 2.64 7.21 2.57
CA ILE A 162 1.57 6.23 2.36
C ILE A 162 0.62 6.76 1.30
N LEU A 163 0.44 6.01 0.22
CA LEU A 163 -0.63 6.21 -0.75
C LEU A 163 -1.69 5.14 -0.53
N GLU A 164 -2.89 5.56 -0.14
CA GLU A 164 -3.96 4.60 0.14
C GLU A 164 -5.32 5.17 -0.28
N PHE A 165 -6.26 4.27 -0.58
CA PHE A 165 -7.66 4.64 -0.71
C PHE A 165 -8.18 5.19 0.62
N SER A 166 -9.11 6.13 0.54
CA SER A 166 -9.60 6.80 1.73
C SER A 166 -11.07 7.20 1.62
N LYS A 167 -11.55 8.05 2.51
CA LYS A 167 -12.94 8.46 2.54
C LYS A 167 -13.22 9.54 1.53
N VAL A 168 -14.10 9.23 0.59
CA VAL A 168 -14.55 10.16 -0.47
C VAL A 168 -15.35 11.32 0.13
N TRP A 169 -15.22 12.49 -0.46
CA TRP A 169 -16.03 13.66 -0.12
C TRP A 169 -17.54 13.36 -0.16
N LYS A 170 -18.25 13.69 0.92
CA LYS A 170 -19.66 13.32 1.16
C LYS A 170 -20.60 13.46 -0.04
N PRO A 171 -20.58 14.56 -0.82
CA PRO A 171 -21.48 14.70 -1.98
C PRO A 171 -21.29 13.64 -3.06
N LEU A 172 -20.08 13.08 -3.20
CA LEU A 172 -19.75 12.04 -4.18
C LEU A 172 -19.87 10.62 -3.62
N GLU A 173 -20.05 10.48 -2.30
CA GLU A 173 -20.03 9.19 -1.59
C GLU A 173 -21.04 8.19 -2.17
N LYS A 174 -22.30 8.62 -2.38
CA LYS A 174 -23.35 7.75 -2.92
C LYS A 174 -23.04 7.22 -4.32
N ILE A 175 -22.48 8.07 -5.20
CA ILE A 175 -22.12 7.68 -6.57
C ILE A 175 -20.95 6.72 -6.53
N TYR A 176 -19.95 7.02 -5.71
CA TYR A 176 -18.79 6.15 -5.54
C TYR A 176 -19.16 4.81 -4.90
N ASP A 177 -20.14 4.76 -3.99
CA ASP A 177 -20.65 3.52 -3.41
C ASP A 177 -21.34 2.62 -4.45
N ILE A 178 -22.18 3.19 -5.30
CA ILE A 178 -22.81 2.44 -6.38
C ILE A 178 -21.73 1.83 -7.29
N PHE A 179 -20.74 2.62 -7.67
CA PHE A 179 -19.62 2.16 -8.47
C PHE A 179 -18.85 1.04 -7.75
N SER A 180 -18.43 1.27 -6.51
CA SER A 180 -17.59 0.36 -5.74
C SER A 180 -18.29 -0.98 -5.44
N PHE A 181 -19.55 -0.95 -4.98
CA PHE A 181 -20.22 -2.16 -4.51
C PHE A 181 -21.06 -2.87 -5.57
N LYS A 182 -21.47 -2.18 -6.63
CA LYS A 182 -22.31 -2.80 -7.69
C LYS A 182 -21.54 -3.04 -8.99
N ILE A 183 -20.64 -2.14 -9.37
CA ILE A 183 -19.96 -2.21 -10.68
C ILE A 183 -18.65 -2.98 -10.56
N ILE A 184 -17.76 -2.63 -9.65
CA ILE A 184 -16.43 -3.27 -9.52
C ILE A 184 -16.52 -4.81 -9.34
N PRO A 185 -17.35 -5.37 -8.41
CA PRO A 185 -17.42 -6.82 -8.26
C PRO A 185 -17.97 -7.54 -9.49
N ARG A 186 -18.90 -6.90 -10.24
CA ARG A 186 -19.43 -7.47 -11.50
C ARG A 186 -18.38 -7.46 -12.60
N LEU A 187 -17.59 -6.39 -12.71
CA LEU A 187 -16.47 -6.34 -13.65
C LEU A 187 -15.42 -7.40 -13.30
N GLY A 188 -15.11 -7.58 -12.02
CA GLY A 188 -14.21 -8.64 -11.55
C GLY A 188 -14.72 -10.06 -11.92
N GLU A 189 -16.02 -10.30 -11.80
CA GLU A 189 -16.64 -11.56 -12.19
C GLU A 189 -16.52 -11.81 -13.71
N ILE A 190 -16.77 -10.78 -14.54
CA ILE A 190 -16.74 -10.91 -16.00
C ILE A 190 -15.30 -11.05 -16.52
N ILE A 191 -14.37 -10.25 -16.01
CA ILE A 191 -13.01 -10.13 -16.56
C ILE A 191 -12.07 -11.18 -15.98
N SER A 192 -12.13 -11.40 -14.67
CA SER A 192 -11.19 -12.26 -13.95
C SER A 192 -11.82 -13.52 -13.37
N LYS A 193 -13.14 -13.71 -13.53
CA LYS A 193 -13.93 -14.79 -12.91
C LYS A 193 -13.76 -14.86 -11.37
N ASP A 194 -13.45 -13.73 -10.74
CA ASP A 194 -13.14 -13.64 -9.32
C ASP A 194 -13.87 -12.48 -8.63
N LYS A 195 -15.19 -12.63 -8.47
CA LYS A 195 -16.04 -11.67 -7.77
C LYS A 195 -15.61 -11.45 -6.32
N LYS A 196 -15.20 -12.52 -5.62
CA LYS A 196 -14.91 -12.49 -4.18
C LYS A 196 -13.70 -11.61 -3.86
N SER A 197 -12.62 -11.71 -4.63
CA SER A 197 -11.43 -10.88 -4.43
C SER A 197 -11.72 -9.40 -4.70
N TYR A 198 -12.48 -9.08 -5.73
CA TYR A 198 -12.88 -7.69 -6.00
C TYR A 198 -13.84 -7.14 -4.93
N GLN A 199 -14.73 -7.97 -4.39
CA GLN A 199 -15.58 -7.58 -3.27
C GLN A 199 -14.74 -7.28 -2.02
N TYR A 200 -13.78 -8.16 -1.66
CA TYR A 200 -12.86 -7.91 -0.55
C TYR A 200 -12.11 -6.59 -0.71
N LEU A 201 -11.61 -6.30 -1.91
CA LEU A 201 -10.88 -5.05 -2.16
C LEU A 201 -11.73 -3.81 -1.86
N VAL A 202 -12.99 -3.80 -2.29
CA VAL A 202 -13.91 -2.69 -2.02
C VAL A 202 -14.25 -2.59 -0.53
N GLU A 203 -14.54 -3.72 0.12
CA GLU A 203 -14.85 -3.77 1.55
C GLU A 203 -13.64 -3.34 2.40
N SER A 204 -12.41 -3.77 2.04
CA SER A 204 -11.20 -3.39 2.75
C SER A 204 -10.94 -1.87 2.72
N ILE A 205 -11.34 -1.19 1.65
CA ILE A 205 -11.29 0.28 1.57
C ILE A 205 -12.25 0.91 2.59
N ARG A 206 -13.46 0.34 2.75
CA ARG A 206 -14.48 0.88 3.66
C ARG A 206 -14.13 0.74 5.14
N VAL A 207 -13.43 -0.31 5.50
CA VAL A 207 -12.99 -0.55 6.89
C VAL A 207 -11.64 0.08 7.20
N HIS A 208 -10.95 0.62 6.19
CA HIS A 208 -9.70 1.32 6.39
C HIS A 208 -9.93 2.67 7.10
N PRO A 209 -9.07 3.09 8.04
CA PRO A 209 -9.12 4.41 8.64
C PRO A 209 -9.22 5.53 7.61
N ASN A 210 -10.05 6.53 7.87
CA ASN A 210 -10.09 7.72 7.03
C ASN A 210 -8.80 8.55 7.18
N GLN A 211 -8.68 9.64 6.39
CA GLN A 211 -7.47 10.46 6.34
C GLN A 211 -7.03 10.96 7.71
N GLU A 212 -7.97 11.48 8.49
CA GLU A 212 -7.66 12.06 9.80
C GLU A 212 -7.37 10.98 10.85
N GLU A 213 -8.07 9.85 10.78
CA GLU A 213 -7.81 8.69 11.65
C GLU A 213 -6.43 8.09 11.38
N LEU A 214 -6.05 7.93 10.10
CA LEU A 214 -4.72 7.43 9.76
C LEU A 214 -3.62 8.41 10.21
N LYS A 215 -3.82 9.70 10.03
CA LYS A 215 -2.92 10.73 10.56
C LYS A 215 -2.69 10.55 12.06
N LYS A 216 -3.77 10.42 12.85
CA LYS A 216 -3.69 10.21 14.30
C LYS A 216 -2.95 8.91 14.68
N ILE A 217 -3.17 7.83 13.92
CA ILE A 217 -2.44 6.57 14.12
C ILE A 217 -0.94 6.78 13.89
N MET A 218 -0.56 7.48 12.82
CA MET A 218 0.84 7.81 12.55
C MET A 218 1.46 8.66 13.67
N GLU A 219 0.77 9.71 14.12
CA GLU A 219 1.21 10.55 15.22
C GLU A 219 1.40 9.75 16.52
N LYS A 220 0.44 8.89 16.87
CA LYS A 220 0.51 7.98 18.03
C LYS A 220 1.69 7.01 17.95
N THR A 221 2.12 6.62 16.76
CA THR A 221 3.27 5.73 16.54
C THR A 221 4.62 6.47 16.53
N GLY A 222 4.64 7.79 16.75
CA GLY A 222 5.84 8.60 16.94
C GLY A 222 6.20 9.50 15.75
N PHE A 223 5.47 9.45 14.64
CA PHE A 223 5.75 10.32 13.51
C PHE A 223 5.41 11.76 13.83
N PHE A 224 6.33 12.68 13.46
CA PHE A 224 6.20 14.12 13.60
C PHE A 224 5.75 14.78 12.29
N ASN A 225 5.10 15.93 12.38
CA ASN A 225 4.63 16.74 11.25
C ASN A 225 3.83 15.92 10.23
N VAL A 226 2.89 15.11 10.75
CA VAL A 226 2.05 14.27 9.90
C VAL A 226 1.04 15.12 9.16
N SER A 227 1.02 14.98 7.84
CA SER A 227 0.11 15.67 6.94
C SER A 227 -0.46 14.70 5.91
N TYR A 228 -1.57 15.09 5.27
CA TYR A 228 -2.10 14.35 4.12
C TYR A 228 -2.61 15.28 3.03
N ASN A 229 -2.56 14.80 1.80
CA ASN A 229 -3.13 15.43 0.61
C ASN A 229 -4.16 14.51 -0.03
N ASN A 230 -5.39 15.01 -0.17
CA ASN A 230 -6.46 14.28 -0.86
C ASN A 230 -6.25 14.30 -2.37
N LEU A 231 -6.49 13.15 -2.99
CA LEU A 231 -6.48 12.98 -4.44
C LEU A 231 -7.91 12.67 -4.90
N ASN A 232 -8.35 13.33 -6.00
CA ASN A 232 -9.65 13.12 -6.60
C ASN A 232 -10.80 13.08 -5.56
N ALA A 233 -11.00 14.20 -4.88
CA ALA A 233 -12.03 14.36 -3.85
C ALA A 233 -11.97 13.32 -2.71
N GLY A 234 -10.77 12.84 -2.36
CA GLY A 234 -10.55 11.93 -1.24
C GLY A 234 -10.68 10.44 -1.59
N ILE A 235 -10.87 10.07 -2.86
CA ILE A 235 -10.86 8.64 -3.28
C ILE A 235 -9.56 7.97 -2.85
N ALA A 236 -8.43 8.68 -2.98
CA ALA A 236 -7.17 8.31 -2.40
C ALA A 236 -6.56 9.50 -1.64
N ALA A 237 -5.58 9.21 -0.79
CA ALA A 237 -4.82 10.23 -0.09
C ALA A 237 -3.35 9.84 0.02
N ILE A 238 -2.47 10.83 0.00
CA ILE A 238 -1.05 10.67 0.31
C ILE A 238 -0.82 11.21 1.72
N HIS A 239 -0.44 10.33 2.64
CA HIS A 239 0.02 10.72 3.98
C HIS A 239 1.53 10.79 4.01
N LYS A 240 2.05 11.74 4.78
CA LYS A 240 3.48 11.93 5.00
C LYS A 240 3.73 12.24 6.47
N GLY A 241 4.74 11.59 7.06
CA GLY A 241 5.21 11.85 8.41
C GLY A 241 6.73 11.65 8.50
N TYR A 242 7.36 12.24 9.49
CA TYR A 242 8.82 12.23 9.65
C TYR A 242 9.21 11.56 10.97
N LYS A 243 10.37 10.91 10.97
CA LYS A 243 11.07 10.51 12.19
C LYS A 243 11.95 11.67 12.67
N VAL A 244 11.87 12.01 13.95
CA VAL A 244 12.73 12.99 14.65
C VAL A 244 13.71 12.28 15.57
#